data_05f22b6782f12a83b826fa894db88165
#
_entry.id   05f22b6782f12a83b826fa894db88165
#
_cell.length_a   1.000
_cell.length_b   1.000
_cell.length_c   1.000
_cell.angle_alpha   90.00
_cell.angle_beta   90.00
_cell.angle_gamma   90.00
#
_symmetry.space_group_name_H-M   'P 1'
#
loop_
_entity.id
_entity.type
_entity.pdbx_description
1 polymer ?
#
loop_
_entity_poly.entity_id
_entity_poly.type
_entity_poly.pdbx_seq_one_letter_code
_entity_poly.pdbx_strand_id
1 'polypeptide(L)'
;YLNGKFEYMSEESRQRIADGIEELGYRPNALARSLKSKQSFVLGVIVSDITSPFSPILLKGISDCCDRFGYRILIANSDDEPRKERDYIMSMIDQSVDGIILNTTGGNDEFLRETADTGMKFVLADRTIDMDLFDTIHSADRDAIEQMMRYLKGAGYESVGYFTQPLTNSTRISRCQVFREIYSDYFNGTAQVYFLEKRQRDANVMQEYMRRNIDCKHAIFSGNGVSTMRIVQTMRDLNIEFPKETGLCGFDDWEWMNLVGGGLTTIDLPTYEVGKECVKRMMHLLHYARTGAPRTLELPCTLQIRQST
;
A
#
# COMPACT_ATOMS: atom_id res chain seq x y z
N TYR A 1 -12.71 10.53 36.91
CA TYR A 1 -13.42 11.29 35.87
C TYR A 1 -12.70 11.20 34.51
N LEU A 2 -11.45 11.63 34.43
CA LEU A 2 -10.67 11.70 33.17
C LEU A 2 -10.48 10.36 32.42
N ASN A 3 -10.66 9.24 33.09
CA ASN A 3 -10.55 7.88 32.53
C ASN A 3 -11.92 7.24 32.24
N GLY A 4 -13.02 8.01 32.28
CA GLY A 4 -14.37 7.51 31.99
C GLY A 4 -14.95 6.55 33.06
N LYS A 5 -14.26 6.33 34.16
CA LYS A 5 -14.75 5.48 35.27
C LYS A 5 -15.64 6.30 36.18
N PHE A 6 -16.95 6.16 36.02
CA PHE A 6 -17.95 6.94 36.72
C PHE A 6 -18.70 6.16 37.81
N GLU A 7 -18.37 4.87 37.97
CA GLU A 7 -19.11 3.91 38.81
C GLU A 7 -19.25 4.32 40.30
N TYR A 8 -18.30 5.14 40.78
CA TYR A 8 -18.26 5.59 42.16
C TYR A 8 -18.45 7.11 42.31
N MET A 9 -19.02 7.77 41.28
CA MET A 9 -19.11 9.23 41.25
C MET A 9 -20.56 9.69 41.02
N SER A 10 -21.05 10.55 41.92
CA SER A 10 -22.37 11.17 41.77
C SER A 10 -22.41 12.09 40.53
N GLU A 11 -23.60 12.30 40.00
CA GLU A 11 -23.82 13.19 38.83
C GLU A 11 -23.39 14.63 39.12
N GLU A 12 -23.68 15.12 40.34
CA GLU A 12 -23.26 16.43 40.81
C GLU A 12 -21.73 16.56 40.86
N SER A 13 -21.03 15.53 41.32
CA SER A 13 -19.56 15.52 41.34
C SER A 13 -18.97 15.48 39.95
N ARG A 14 -19.62 14.79 39.00
CA ARG A 14 -19.23 14.80 37.59
C ARG A 14 -19.32 16.19 37.01
N GLN A 15 -20.47 16.87 37.21
CA GLN A 15 -20.70 18.20 36.67
C GLN A 15 -19.69 19.21 37.25
N ARG A 16 -19.47 19.21 38.55
CA ARG A 16 -18.47 20.10 39.21
C ARG A 16 -17.06 19.91 38.66
N ILE A 17 -16.67 18.65 38.33
CA ILE A 17 -15.35 18.39 37.73
C ILE A 17 -15.33 18.85 36.29
N ALA A 18 -16.41 18.65 35.54
CA ALA A 18 -16.52 19.12 34.16
C ALA A 18 -16.38 20.65 34.09
N ASP A 19 -17.16 21.35 34.92
CA ASP A 19 -17.15 22.82 34.98
C ASP A 19 -15.75 23.34 35.38
N GLY A 20 -15.10 22.73 36.38
CA GLY A 20 -13.74 23.08 36.75
C GLY A 20 -12.68 22.82 35.67
N ILE A 21 -12.81 21.75 34.88
CA ILE A 21 -11.95 21.47 33.75
C ILE A 21 -12.11 22.55 32.67
N GLU A 22 -13.35 22.95 32.39
CA GLU A 22 -13.68 23.97 31.39
C GLU A 22 -13.18 25.37 31.88
N GLU A 23 -13.49 25.75 33.11
CA GLU A 23 -13.08 27.03 33.71
C GLU A 23 -11.55 27.21 33.77
N LEU A 24 -10.84 26.14 34.11
CA LEU A 24 -9.36 26.17 34.21
C LEU A 24 -8.66 25.93 32.85
N GLY A 25 -9.41 25.64 31.80
CA GLY A 25 -8.83 25.23 30.50
C GLY A 25 -7.92 23.99 30.64
N TYR A 26 -8.18 23.14 31.65
CA TYR A 26 -7.31 22.02 31.96
C TYR A 26 -7.34 20.98 30.84
N ARG A 27 -6.17 20.73 30.24
CA ARG A 27 -5.97 19.63 29.31
C ARG A 27 -5.14 18.55 29.97
N PRO A 28 -5.65 17.31 30.05
CA PRO A 28 -4.87 16.19 30.57
C PRO A 28 -3.54 16.07 29.84
N ASN A 29 -2.44 16.08 30.57
CA ASN A 29 -1.13 15.91 29.97
C ASN A 29 -0.98 14.47 29.45
N ALA A 30 -0.86 14.31 28.13
CA ALA A 30 -0.70 13.01 27.48
C ALA A 30 0.55 12.28 27.98
N LEU A 31 1.66 13.01 28.24
CA LEU A 31 2.89 12.45 28.81
C LEU A 31 2.68 11.89 30.20
N ALA A 32 1.97 12.59 31.07
CA ALA A 32 1.68 12.10 32.43
C ALA A 32 0.77 10.85 32.40
N ARG A 33 -0.12 10.76 31.41
CA ARG A 33 -0.99 9.60 31.20
C ARG A 33 -0.19 8.41 30.66
N SER A 34 0.70 8.61 29.69
CA SER A 34 1.55 7.56 29.13
C SER A 34 2.51 6.96 30.15
N LEU A 35 3.08 7.78 31.05
CA LEU A 35 3.91 7.30 32.16
C LEU A 35 3.17 6.35 33.09
N LYS A 36 1.87 6.55 33.29
CA LYS A 36 1.04 5.69 34.17
C LYS A 36 0.56 4.42 33.44
N SER A 37 0.23 4.50 32.17
CA SER A 37 -0.28 3.38 31.39
C SER A 37 0.81 2.54 30.74
N LYS A 38 2.05 3.03 30.64
CA LYS A 38 3.15 2.50 29.82
C LYS A 38 2.78 2.40 28.32
N GLN A 39 1.82 3.20 27.86
CA GLN A 39 1.35 3.28 26.49
C GLN A 39 1.20 4.74 26.09
N SER A 40 1.66 5.09 24.88
CA SER A 40 1.53 6.44 24.34
C SER A 40 0.18 6.67 23.63
N PHE A 41 -0.48 5.60 23.20
CA PHE A 41 -1.64 5.59 22.31
C PHE A 41 -1.32 6.27 20.96
N VAL A 42 -0.08 6.13 20.51
CA VAL A 42 0.39 6.61 19.21
C VAL A 42 1.01 5.44 18.44
N LEU A 43 0.60 5.26 17.19
CA LEU A 43 1.26 4.37 16.24
C LEU A 43 2.12 5.19 15.28
N GLY A 44 3.33 4.70 15.00
CA GLY A 44 4.12 5.17 13.89
C GLY A 44 3.58 4.58 12.57
N VAL A 45 3.55 5.38 11.52
CA VAL A 45 3.23 4.93 10.16
C VAL A 45 4.28 5.48 9.21
N ILE A 46 5.05 4.61 8.59
CA ILE A 46 6.05 5.00 7.61
C ILE A 46 5.58 4.54 6.24
N VAL A 47 5.37 5.50 5.34
CA VAL A 47 5.07 5.24 3.92
C VAL A 47 6.30 5.47 3.07
N SER A 48 6.43 4.70 1.99
CA SER A 48 7.59 4.77 1.10
C SER A 48 7.54 5.98 0.15
N ASP A 49 6.35 6.39 -0.28
CA ASP A 49 6.14 7.56 -1.15
C ASP A 49 4.75 8.17 -0.88
N ILE A 50 4.73 9.32 -0.19
CA ILE A 50 3.49 10.03 0.14
C ILE A 50 2.84 10.70 -1.08
N THR A 51 3.56 10.84 -2.18
CA THR A 51 3.04 11.43 -3.42
C THR A 51 2.25 10.42 -4.26
N SER A 52 2.43 9.13 -4.00
CA SER A 52 1.65 8.07 -4.62
C SER A 52 0.22 8.06 -4.04
N PRO A 53 -0.84 8.04 -4.85
CA PRO A 53 -2.22 7.92 -4.38
C PRO A 53 -2.52 6.68 -3.54
N PHE A 54 -1.69 5.64 -3.61
CA PHE A 54 -1.74 4.49 -2.72
C PHE A 54 -1.61 4.89 -1.24
N SER A 55 -0.62 5.75 -0.93
CA SER A 55 -0.31 6.12 0.46
C SER A 55 -1.45 6.83 1.20
N PRO A 56 -2.11 7.87 0.66
CA PRO A 56 -3.24 8.50 1.34
C PRO A 56 -4.44 7.56 1.55
N ILE A 57 -4.70 6.61 0.64
CA ILE A 57 -5.77 5.61 0.82
C ILE A 57 -5.42 4.65 1.97
N LEU A 58 -4.18 4.17 2.01
CA LEU A 58 -3.66 3.34 3.12
C LEU A 58 -3.76 4.07 4.45
N LEU A 59 -3.25 5.32 4.51
CA LEU A 59 -3.28 6.17 5.70
C LEU A 59 -4.71 6.45 6.18
N LYS A 60 -5.66 6.63 5.27
CA LYS A 60 -7.08 6.79 5.61
C LYS A 60 -7.62 5.56 6.32
N GLY A 61 -7.35 4.35 5.79
CA GLY A 61 -7.75 3.09 6.43
C GLY A 61 -7.13 2.91 7.82
N ILE A 62 -5.84 3.23 7.95
CA ILE A 62 -5.12 3.21 9.24
C ILE A 62 -5.75 4.21 10.22
N SER A 63 -5.92 5.47 9.83
CA SER A 63 -6.45 6.52 10.70
C SER A 63 -7.84 6.20 11.21
N ASP A 64 -8.76 5.81 10.33
CA ASP A 64 -10.14 5.49 10.71
C ASP A 64 -10.23 4.30 11.66
N CYS A 65 -9.32 3.33 11.50
CA CYS A 65 -9.26 2.20 12.41
C CYS A 65 -8.62 2.58 13.75
N CYS A 66 -7.56 3.38 13.76
CA CYS A 66 -6.91 3.89 14.96
C CYS A 66 -7.86 4.68 15.86
N ASP A 67 -8.72 5.53 15.27
CA ASP A 67 -9.70 6.32 16.02
C ASP A 67 -10.66 5.43 16.84
N ARG A 68 -11.02 4.25 16.34
CA ARG A 68 -11.90 3.29 17.07
C ARG A 68 -11.22 2.69 18.29
N PHE A 69 -9.88 2.61 18.28
CA PHE A 69 -9.08 2.12 19.40
C PHE A 69 -8.52 3.24 20.30
N GLY A 70 -8.83 4.49 19.99
CA GLY A 70 -8.32 5.66 20.73
C GLY A 70 -6.86 5.98 20.46
N TYR A 71 -6.29 5.47 19.37
CA TYR A 71 -4.92 5.73 18.93
C TYR A 71 -4.84 6.93 17.99
N ARG A 72 -3.69 7.59 18.00
CA ARG A 72 -3.29 8.60 17.01
C ARG A 72 -2.18 8.03 16.15
N ILE A 73 -1.95 8.63 14.99
CA ILE A 73 -0.87 8.24 14.09
C ILE A 73 0.18 9.34 13.99
N LEU A 74 1.44 8.93 13.93
CA LEU A 74 2.60 9.73 13.59
C LEU A 74 3.11 9.26 12.24
N ILE A 75 3.07 10.12 11.21
CA ILE A 75 3.37 9.75 9.83
C ILE A 75 4.77 10.22 9.47
N ALA A 76 5.53 9.37 8.78
CA ALA A 76 6.77 9.73 8.09
C ALA A 76 6.78 9.18 6.67
N ASN A 77 7.55 9.84 5.79
CA ASN A 77 7.73 9.49 4.39
C ASN A 77 9.21 9.20 4.12
N SER A 78 9.52 7.96 3.75
CA SER A 78 10.91 7.54 3.51
C SER A 78 11.44 7.84 2.11
N ASP A 79 10.59 8.28 1.17
CA ASP A 79 10.98 8.58 -0.24
C ASP A 79 11.66 7.38 -0.95
N ASP A 80 11.25 6.14 -0.64
CA ASP A 80 11.92 4.91 -1.08
C ASP A 80 13.43 4.85 -0.72
N GLU A 81 13.89 5.61 0.30
CA GLU A 81 15.27 5.64 0.76
C GLU A 81 15.44 4.82 2.06
N PRO A 82 16.20 3.69 2.05
CA PRO A 82 16.39 2.85 3.24
C PRO A 82 17.01 3.60 4.44
N ARG A 83 17.86 4.60 4.18
CA ARG A 83 18.44 5.41 5.25
C ARG A 83 17.40 6.26 5.96
N LYS A 84 16.51 6.94 5.21
CA LYS A 84 15.43 7.73 5.80
C LYS A 84 14.46 6.86 6.60
N GLU A 85 14.12 5.68 6.06
CA GLU A 85 13.29 4.71 6.77
C GLU A 85 13.88 4.38 8.15
N ARG A 86 15.18 4.06 8.21
CA ARG A 86 15.89 3.80 9.47
C ARG A 86 15.86 4.99 10.42
N ASP A 87 16.18 6.19 9.92
CA ASP A 87 16.21 7.41 10.73
C ASP A 87 14.82 7.71 11.33
N TYR A 88 13.75 7.50 10.55
CA TYR A 88 12.37 7.69 11.04
C TYR A 88 11.93 6.61 12.04
N ILE A 89 12.33 5.36 11.85
CA ILE A 89 12.06 4.30 12.82
C ILE A 89 12.69 4.68 14.17
N MET A 90 13.96 5.10 14.19
CA MET A 90 14.63 5.55 15.42
C MET A 90 13.93 6.75 16.06
N SER A 91 13.57 7.76 15.26
CA SER A 91 12.84 8.94 15.74
C SER A 91 11.48 8.57 16.35
N MET A 92 10.75 7.62 15.79
CA MET A 92 9.49 7.13 16.34
C MET A 92 9.68 6.37 17.66
N ILE A 93 10.75 5.60 17.78
CA ILE A 93 11.13 4.93 19.03
C ILE A 93 11.43 5.96 20.11
N ASP A 94 12.20 7.00 19.80
CA ASP A 94 12.52 8.09 20.72
C ASP A 94 11.25 8.84 21.18
N GLN A 95 10.24 8.92 20.33
CA GLN A 95 8.93 9.48 20.64
C GLN A 95 8.00 8.49 21.36
N SER A 96 8.49 7.28 21.65
CA SER A 96 7.78 6.24 22.41
C SER A 96 6.46 5.81 21.75
N VAL A 97 6.42 5.67 20.42
CA VAL A 97 5.27 5.07 19.75
C VAL A 97 5.08 3.62 20.23
N ASP A 98 3.83 3.15 20.34
CA ASP A 98 3.54 1.81 20.84
C ASP A 98 3.85 0.70 19.81
N GLY A 99 3.86 1.05 18.53
CA GLY A 99 4.21 0.14 17.42
C GLY A 99 4.29 0.90 16.10
N ILE A 100 4.84 0.26 15.07
CA ILE A 100 5.07 0.86 13.76
C ILE A 100 4.41 0.02 12.65
N ILE A 101 3.56 0.66 11.84
CA ILE A 101 3.07 0.11 10.58
C ILE A 101 3.99 0.63 9.48
N LEU A 102 4.57 -0.29 8.70
CA LEU A 102 5.66 0.03 7.78
C LEU A 102 5.34 -0.44 6.35
N ASN A 103 5.26 0.50 5.41
CA ASN A 103 5.37 0.21 3.99
C ASN A 103 6.86 0.34 3.61
N THR A 104 7.60 -0.77 3.78
CA THR A 104 9.06 -0.76 3.76
C THR A 104 9.67 -0.41 2.40
N THR A 105 10.85 0.17 2.43
CA THR A 105 11.69 0.41 1.25
C THR A 105 12.44 -0.84 0.79
N GLY A 106 12.61 -1.82 1.70
CA GLY A 106 13.53 -2.95 1.54
C GLY A 106 14.99 -2.59 1.88
N GLY A 107 15.81 -3.59 2.11
CA GLY A 107 17.24 -3.42 2.40
C GLY A 107 17.57 -3.02 3.84
N ASN A 108 16.59 -3.05 4.77
CA ASN A 108 16.79 -2.81 6.21
C ASN A 108 16.45 -4.03 7.07
N ASP A 109 16.39 -5.22 6.50
CA ASP A 109 15.86 -6.42 7.14
C ASP A 109 16.55 -6.73 8.48
N GLU A 110 17.88 -6.68 8.51
CA GLU A 110 18.66 -6.92 9.72
C GLU A 110 18.41 -5.85 10.80
N PHE A 111 18.37 -4.57 10.41
CA PHE A 111 18.06 -3.47 11.31
C PHE A 111 16.63 -3.59 11.89
N LEU A 112 15.65 -3.99 11.07
CA LEU A 112 14.28 -4.22 11.53
C LEU A 112 14.23 -5.38 12.53
N ARG A 113 14.99 -6.46 12.29
CA ARG A 113 15.10 -7.60 13.21
C ARG A 113 15.68 -7.15 14.55
N GLU A 114 16.86 -6.49 14.54
CA GLU A 114 17.51 -5.98 15.74
C GLU A 114 16.59 -5.04 16.53
N THR A 115 15.87 -4.16 15.84
CA THR A 115 14.93 -3.23 16.48
C THR A 115 13.75 -3.98 17.10
N ALA A 116 13.22 -5.01 16.45
CA ALA A 116 12.14 -5.83 17.00
C ALA A 116 12.58 -6.62 18.24
N ASP A 117 13.84 -7.05 18.30
CA ASP A 117 14.43 -7.75 19.46
C ASP A 117 14.46 -6.85 20.71
N THR A 118 14.46 -5.52 20.55
CA THR A 118 14.30 -4.57 21.69
C THR A 118 12.86 -4.49 22.23
N GLY A 119 11.90 -5.12 21.56
CA GLY A 119 10.49 -5.16 21.93
C GLY A 119 9.56 -4.30 21.07
N MET A 120 10.10 -3.52 20.10
CA MET A 120 9.29 -2.75 19.17
C MET A 120 8.43 -3.69 18.30
N LYS A 121 7.16 -3.33 18.11
CA LYS A 121 6.21 -4.09 17.30
C LYS A 121 6.12 -3.50 15.91
N PHE A 122 6.23 -4.36 14.90
CA PHE A 122 6.07 -4.00 13.50
C PHE A 122 4.94 -4.80 12.85
N VAL A 123 4.21 -4.14 11.95
CA VAL A 123 3.30 -4.76 10.97
C VAL A 123 3.67 -4.18 9.61
N LEU A 124 3.91 -5.05 8.63
CA LEU A 124 4.21 -4.63 7.27
C LEU A 124 2.93 -4.42 6.46
N ALA A 125 2.90 -3.35 5.69
CA ALA A 125 1.78 -2.99 4.81
C ALA A 125 2.21 -3.04 3.35
N ASP A 126 1.55 -3.85 2.53
CA ASP A 126 1.75 -4.03 1.09
C ASP A 126 3.10 -4.66 0.70
N ARG A 127 4.20 -4.14 1.22
CA ARG A 127 5.55 -4.62 0.90
C ARG A 127 6.07 -5.58 1.96
N THR A 128 6.83 -6.58 1.50
CA THR A 128 7.45 -7.62 2.34
C THR A 128 8.95 -7.41 2.47
N ILE A 129 9.57 -8.10 3.41
CA ILE A 129 11.01 -8.30 3.52
C ILE A 129 11.36 -9.77 3.28
N ASP A 130 12.64 -10.06 3.07
CA ASP A 130 13.10 -11.42 2.75
C ASP A 130 13.08 -12.39 3.96
N MET A 131 12.67 -11.92 5.13
CA MET A 131 12.59 -12.69 6.36
C MET A 131 11.14 -12.81 6.85
N ASP A 132 10.74 -14.01 7.26
CA ASP A 132 9.46 -14.25 7.93
C ASP A 132 9.48 -13.79 9.40
N LEU A 133 9.67 -12.48 9.60
CA LEU A 133 9.79 -11.87 10.94
C LEU A 133 8.53 -11.14 11.39
N PHE A 134 7.81 -10.54 10.46
CA PHE A 134 6.72 -9.62 10.77
C PHE A 134 5.40 -10.07 10.14
N ASP A 135 4.32 -9.77 10.84
CA ASP A 135 3.00 -9.92 10.24
C ASP A 135 2.86 -8.93 9.09
N THR A 136 2.37 -9.43 7.96
CA THR A 136 2.26 -8.67 6.71
C THR A 136 0.84 -8.71 6.19
N ILE A 137 0.31 -7.58 5.77
CA ILE A 137 -0.99 -7.46 5.11
C ILE A 137 -0.77 -6.84 3.74
N HIS A 138 -1.17 -7.57 2.69
CA HIS A 138 -1.04 -7.12 1.30
C HIS A 138 -2.19 -7.60 0.42
N SER A 139 -2.20 -7.20 -0.85
CA SER A 139 -3.18 -7.65 -1.84
C SER A 139 -2.84 -9.03 -2.40
N ALA A 140 -3.86 -9.80 -2.79
CA ALA A 140 -3.75 -11.10 -3.45
C ALA A 140 -3.39 -10.90 -4.94
N ASP A 141 -2.16 -10.45 -5.21
CA ASP A 141 -1.72 -10.03 -6.54
C ASP A 141 -1.69 -11.16 -7.57
N ARG A 142 -1.34 -12.39 -7.15
CA ARG A 142 -1.29 -13.56 -8.05
C ARG A 142 -2.64 -13.83 -8.68
N ASP A 143 -3.67 -13.97 -7.85
CA ASP A 143 -5.03 -14.24 -8.30
C ASP A 143 -5.57 -13.12 -9.19
N ALA A 144 -5.23 -11.87 -8.86
CA ALA A 144 -5.65 -10.71 -9.63
C ALA A 144 -4.98 -10.66 -11.01
N ILE A 145 -3.68 -10.94 -11.09
CA ILE A 145 -2.95 -11.03 -12.38
C ILE A 145 -3.53 -12.16 -13.22
N GLU A 146 -3.78 -13.31 -12.63
CA GLU A 146 -4.36 -14.45 -13.36
C GLU A 146 -5.74 -14.13 -13.91
N GLN A 147 -6.61 -13.48 -13.13
CA GLN A 147 -7.92 -13.03 -13.59
C GLN A 147 -7.81 -12.05 -14.78
N MET A 148 -6.89 -11.08 -14.71
CA MET A 148 -6.62 -10.14 -15.81
C MET A 148 -6.13 -10.86 -17.07
N MET A 149 -5.18 -11.79 -16.95
CA MET A 149 -4.64 -12.55 -18.09
C MET A 149 -5.72 -13.41 -18.74
N ARG A 150 -6.55 -14.08 -17.94
CA ARG A 150 -7.69 -14.86 -18.41
C ARG A 150 -8.72 -13.99 -19.15
N TYR A 151 -9.02 -12.82 -18.59
CA TYR A 151 -9.91 -11.85 -19.23
C TYR A 151 -9.35 -11.38 -20.60
N LEU A 152 -8.10 -10.93 -20.66
CA LEU A 152 -7.47 -10.46 -21.91
C LEU A 152 -7.46 -11.56 -22.97
N LYS A 153 -7.14 -12.80 -22.59
CA LYS A 153 -7.20 -13.95 -23.51
C LYS A 153 -8.61 -14.17 -24.05
N GLY A 154 -9.62 -14.13 -23.17
CA GLY A 154 -11.04 -14.26 -23.53
C GLY A 154 -11.54 -13.12 -24.44
N ALA A 155 -10.99 -11.91 -24.28
CA ALA A 155 -11.27 -10.75 -25.12
C ALA A 155 -10.53 -10.78 -26.48
N GLY A 156 -9.78 -11.85 -26.76
CA GLY A 156 -9.12 -12.09 -28.04
C GLY A 156 -7.76 -11.41 -28.19
N TYR A 157 -7.14 -10.94 -27.10
CA TYR A 157 -5.76 -10.49 -27.14
C TYR A 157 -4.81 -11.67 -27.39
N GLU A 158 -3.77 -11.44 -28.18
CA GLU A 158 -2.79 -12.44 -28.60
C GLU A 158 -1.42 -12.22 -27.93
N SER A 159 -1.16 -10.98 -27.49
CA SER A 159 0.08 -10.59 -26.81
C SER A 159 -0.22 -9.57 -25.71
N VAL A 160 0.53 -9.64 -24.61
CA VAL A 160 0.47 -8.68 -23.51
C VAL A 160 1.89 -8.28 -23.10
N GLY A 161 2.17 -6.98 -23.11
CA GLY A 161 3.42 -6.43 -22.59
C GLY A 161 3.24 -5.90 -21.16
N TYR A 162 4.10 -6.29 -20.25
CA TYR A 162 4.09 -5.78 -18.86
C TYR A 162 4.97 -4.55 -18.72
N PHE A 163 4.38 -3.43 -18.33
CA PHE A 163 5.07 -2.14 -18.18
C PHE A 163 5.13 -1.74 -16.71
N THR A 164 6.33 -1.52 -16.21
CA THR A 164 6.54 -1.19 -14.79
C THR A 164 7.73 -0.26 -14.60
N GLN A 165 7.81 0.36 -13.43
CA GLN A 165 9.04 1.02 -12.97
C GLN A 165 10.12 -0.03 -12.66
N PRO A 166 11.40 0.35 -12.47
CA PRO A 166 12.46 -0.56 -12.03
C PRO A 166 12.06 -1.38 -10.79
N LEU A 167 12.47 -2.64 -10.75
CA LEU A 167 12.11 -3.62 -9.74
C LEU A 167 12.91 -3.38 -8.44
N THR A 168 12.62 -2.29 -7.74
CA THR A 168 13.35 -1.85 -6.54
C THR A 168 12.66 -2.19 -5.22
N ASN A 169 11.46 -2.77 -5.25
CA ASN A 169 10.74 -3.19 -4.07
C ASN A 169 10.01 -4.53 -4.28
N SER A 170 9.64 -5.18 -3.18
CA SER A 170 9.06 -6.52 -3.18
C SER A 170 7.78 -6.64 -4.01
N THR A 171 6.87 -5.66 -3.96
CA THR A 171 5.61 -5.67 -4.71
C THR A 171 5.86 -5.65 -6.23
N ARG A 172 6.76 -4.77 -6.72
CA ARG A 172 7.10 -4.72 -8.17
C ARG A 172 7.80 -6.00 -8.62
N ILE A 173 8.70 -6.55 -7.78
CA ILE A 173 9.41 -7.81 -8.06
C ILE A 173 8.39 -8.95 -8.17
N SER A 174 7.55 -9.11 -7.15
CA SER A 174 6.55 -10.18 -7.07
C SER A 174 5.56 -10.13 -8.24
N ARG A 175 4.96 -8.97 -8.52
CA ARG A 175 4.02 -8.80 -9.65
C ARG A 175 4.66 -9.15 -11.00
N CYS A 176 5.88 -8.67 -11.23
CA CYS A 176 6.63 -8.96 -12.45
C CYS A 176 6.96 -10.47 -12.57
N GLN A 177 7.35 -11.09 -11.48
CA GLN A 177 7.63 -12.52 -11.43
C GLN A 177 6.37 -13.34 -11.70
N VAL A 178 5.28 -13.06 -11.01
CA VAL A 178 3.98 -13.74 -11.24
C VAL A 178 3.52 -13.58 -12.68
N PHE A 179 3.60 -12.37 -13.26
CA PHE A 179 3.26 -12.16 -14.66
C PHE A 179 4.07 -13.07 -15.59
N ARG A 180 5.38 -13.20 -15.37
CA ARG A 180 6.26 -14.06 -16.18
C ARG A 180 5.93 -15.55 -16.02
N GLU A 181 5.64 -15.98 -14.79
CA GLU A 181 5.32 -17.38 -14.48
C GLU A 181 4.05 -17.84 -15.19
N ILE A 182 3.00 -17.03 -15.15
CA ILE A 182 1.70 -17.44 -15.70
C ILE A 182 1.50 -17.04 -17.16
N TYR A 183 2.42 -16.29 -17.78
CA TYR A 183 2.25 -15.77 -19.14
C TYR A 183 2.00 -16.91 -20.15
N SER A 184 2.80 -17.97 -20.09
CA SER A 184 2.72 -19.11 -21.01
C SER A 184 1.43 -19.92 -20.88
N ASP A 185 0.70 -19.80 -19.78
CA ASP A 185 -0.59 -20.48 -19.59
C ASP A 185 -1.71 -19.83 -20.44
N TYR A 186 -1.53 -18.58 -20.85
CA TYR A 186 -2.52 -17.80 -21.58
C TYR A 186 -2.05 -17.36 -22.97
N PHE A 187 -0.77 -17.07 -23.15
CA PHE A 187 -0.21 -16.48 -24.38
C PHE A 187 0.99 -17.25 -24.89
N ASN A 188 1.12 -17.31 -26.22
CA ASN A 188 2.27 -17.92 -26.85
C ASN A 188 3.52 -17.02 -26.74
N GLY A 189 4.70 -17.63 -26.73
CA GLY A 189 5.97 -16.92 -26.69
C GLY A 189 6.44 -16.58 -25.28
N THR A 190 7.32 -15.60 -25.18
CA THR A 190 7.96 -15.19 -23.93
C THR A 190 7.37 -13.91 -23.40
N ALA A 191 7.09 -13.85 -22.09
CA ALA A 191 6.64 -12.67 -21.39
C ALA A 191 7.60 -11.48 -21.61
N GLN A 192 7.06 -10.38 -22.14
CA GLN A 192 7.83 -9.18 -22.40
C GLN A 192 7.61 -8.16 -21.28
N VAL A 193 8.71 -7.69 -20.68
CA VAL A 193 8.70 -6.71 -19.58
C VAL A 193 9.44 -5.46 -20.02
N TYR A 194 8.80 -4.33 -19.84
CA TYR A 194 9.30 -3.01 -20.24
C TYR A 194 9.42 -2.09 -19.02
N PHE A 195 10.58 -1.43 -18.89
CA PHE A 195 10.86 -0.55 -17.76
C PHE A 195 10.68 0.91 -18.14
N LEU A 196 9.86 1.60 -17.35
CA LEU A 196 9.58 3.03 -17.46
C LEU A 196 10.49 3.82 -16.50
N GLU A 197 11.35 4.68 -17.03
CA GLU A 197 12.33 5.43 -16.22
C GLU A 197 12.27 6.94 -16.42
N LYS A 198 12.24 7.39 -17.67
CA LYS A 198 12.25 8.81 -18.08
C LYS A 198 11.40 8.99 -19.34
N ARG A 199 10.72 10.12 -19.45
CA ARG A 199 9.76 10.42 -20.54
C ARG A 199 10.27 10.06 -21.94
N GLN A 200 11.51 10.47 -22.29
CA GLN A 200 12.07 10.15 -23.62
C GLN A 200 12.30 8.65 -23.81
N ARG A 201 12.76 7.97 -22.79
CA ARG A 201 12.98 6.51 -22.80
C ARG A 201 11.66 5.76 -22.88
N ASP A 202 10.66 6.23 -22.14
CA ASP A 202 9.32 5.64 -22.11
C ASP A 202 8.69 5.68 -23.53
N ALA A 203 8.87 6.79 -24.27
CA ALA A 203 8.41 6.90 -25.65
C ALA A 203 9.09 5.87 -26.58
N ASN A 204 10.42 5.70 -26.45
CA ASN A 204 11.14 4.71 -27.26
C ASN A 204 10.71 3.28 -26.96
N VAL A 205 10.54 2.95 -25.68
CA VAL A 205 10.06 1.65 -25.21
C VAL A 205 8.65 1.36 -25.73
N MET A 206 7.78 2.36 -25.69
CA MET A 206 6.41 2.25 -26.20
C MET A 206 6.39 2.01 -27.73
N GLN A 207 7.16 2.79 -28.48
CA GLN A 207 7.26 2.63 -29.94
C GLN A 207 7.83 1.25 -30.32
N GLU A 208 8.82 0.76 -29.58
CA GLU A 208 9.37 -0.59 -29.80
C GLU A 208 8.30 -1.67 -29.55
N TYR A 209 7.53 -1.56 -28.47
CA TYR A 209 6.43 -2.47 -28.18
C TYR A 209 5.37 -2.48 -29.27
N MET A 210 4.90 -1.31 -29.68
CA MET A 210 3.88 -1.17 -30.76
C MET A 210 4.37 -1.78 -32.05
N ARG A 211 5.62 -1.53 -32.45
CA ARG A 211 6.21 -2.08 -33.69
C ARG A 211 6.32 -3.61 -33.65
N ARG A 212 6.67 -4.20 -32.51
CA ARG A 212 6.82 -5.65 -32.36
C ARG A 212 5.49 -6.41 -32.43
N ASN A 213 4.40 -5.75 -32.06
CA ASN A 213 3.08 -6.36 -31.94
C ASN A 213 2.08 -5.85 -33.01
N ILE A 214 2.56 -5.21 -34.07
CA ILE A 214 1.74 -4.54 -35.11
C ILE A 214 0.76 -5.49 -35.82
N ASP A 215 1.11 -6.76 -35.92
CA ASP A 215 0.33 -7.76 -36.69
C ASP A 215 -0.65 -8.57 -35.78
N CYS A 216 -0.77 -8.25 -34.51
CA CYS A 216 -1.64 -8.98 -33.58
C CYS A 216 -2.43 -8.04 -32.62
N LYS A 217 -3.56 -8.52 -32.15
CA LYS A 217 -4.29 -7.80 -31.09
C LYS A 217 -3.52 -7.89 -29.77
N HIS A 218 -3.03 -6.77 -29.28
CA HIS A 218 -2.15 -6.73 -28.13
C HIS A 218 -2.60 -5.72 -27.08
N ALA A 219 -2.15 -5.92 -25.82
CA ALA A 219 -2.47 -5.06 -24.69
C ALA A 219 -1.24 -4.73 -23.85
N ILE A 220 -1.26 -3.55 -23.28
CA ILE A 220 -0.31 -3.09 -22.27
C ILE A 220 -0.90 -3.35 -20.89
N PHE A 221 -0.17 -4.09 -20.06
CA PHE A 221 -0.50 -4.33 -18.66
C PHE A 221 0.45 -3.55 -17.76
N SER A 222 -0.06 -2.53 -17.11
CA SER A 222 0.69 -1.67 -16.18
C SER A 222 0.83 -2.28 -14.80
N GLY A 223 2.05 -2.30 -14.24
CA GLY A 223 2.37 -2.91 -12.96
C GLY A 223 1.91 -2.11 -11.72
N ASN A 224 1.56 -0.83 -11.88
CA ASN A 224 0.98 0.02 -10.84
C ASN A 224 0.41 1.32 -11.43
N GLY A 225 -0.37 2.06 -10.64
CA GLY A 225 -1.04 3.29 -11.09
C GLY A 225 -0.09 4.42 -11.49
N VAL A 226 1.11 4.52 -10.90
CA VAL A 226 2.14 5.49 -11.31
C VAL A 226 2.63 5.15 -12.72
N SER A 227 2.87 3.87 -13.02
CA SER A 227 3.21 3.41 -14.35
C SER A 227 2.07 3.65 -15.32
N THR A 228 0.81 3.41 -14.92
CA THR A 228 -0.37 3.69 -15.75
C THR A 228 -0.44 5.16 -16.15
N MET A 229 -0.22 6.09 -15.23
CA MET A 229 -0.20 7.53 -15.54
C MET A 229 0.87 7.86 -16.59
N ARG A 230 2.08 7.31 -16.43
CA ARG A 230 3.18 7.51 -17.39
C ARG A 230 2.86 6.92 -18.77
N ILE A 231 2.24 5.74 -18.80
CA ILE A 231 1.80 5.10 -20.06
C ILE A 231 0.78 5.98 -20.77
N VAL A 232 -0.27 6.43 -20.08
CA VAL A 232 -1.30 7.30 -20.67
C VAL A 232 -0.70 8.61 -21.20
N GLN A 233 0.23 9.23 -20.45
CA GLN A 233 0.95 10.42 -20.92
C GLN A 233 1.78 10.14 -22.18
N THR A 234 2.48 9.01 -22.21
CA THR A 234 3.32 8.61 -23.34
C THR A 234 2.46 8.29 -24.58
N MET A 235 1.35 7.57 -24.40
CA MET A 235 0.41 7.28 -25.48
C MET A 235 -0.18 8.56 -26.09
N ARG A 236 -0.57 9.51 -25.24
CA ARG A 236 -1.04 10.83 -25.68
C ARG A 236 0.04 11.57 -26.50
N ASP A 237 1.28 11.58 -26.03
CA ASP A 237 2.38 12.28 -26.69
C ASP A 237 2.73 11.63 -28.06
N LEU A 238 2.49 10.34 -28.20
CA LEU A 238 2.72 9.55 -29.43
C LEU A 238 1.46 9.43 -30.30
N ASN A 239 0.32 9.98 -29.89
CA ASN A 239 -0.99 9.82 -30.54
C ASN A 239 -1.43 8.36 -30.69
N ILE A 240 -1.14 7.50 -29.72
CA ILE A 240 -1.59 6.10 -29.68
C ILE A 240 -2.96 6.05 -29.01
N GLU A 241 -3.95 5.47 -29.69
CA GLU A 241 -5.34 5.33 -29.23
C GLU A 241 -5.59 3.94 -28.62
N PHE A 242 -6.18 3.90 -27.42
CA PHE A 242 -6.67 2.66 -26.84
C PHE A 242 -8.22 2.69 -26.74
N PRO A 243 -8.93 1.56 -26.92
CA PRO A 243 -8.41 0.23 -27.22
C PRO A 243 -8.12 -0.01 -28.71
N LYS A 244 -8.20 1.01 -29.57
CA LYS A 244 -8.19 0.87 -31.03
C LYS A 244 -6.88 0.30 -31.59
N GLU A 245 -5.74 0.80 -31.11
CA GLU A 245 -4.41 0.36 -31.56
C GLU A 245 -3.80 -0.64 -30.58
N THR A 246 -4.05 -0.48 -29.27
CA THR A 246 -3.59 -1.40 -28.22
C THR A 246 -4.54 -1.34 -27.02
N GLY A 247 -4.78 -2.46 -26.36
CA GLY A 247 -5.49 -2.45 -25.09
C GLY A 247 -4.63 -1.85 -23.97
N LEU A 248 -5.27 -1.24 -22.96
CA LEU A 248 -4.60 -0.73 -21.77
C LEU A 248 -5.32 -1.22 -20.51
N CYS A 249 -4.58 -1.91 -19.64
CA CYS A 249 -5.05 -2.32 -18.32
C CYS A 249 -3.93 -2.18 -17.29
N GLY A 250 -4.25 -2.31 -16.02
CA GLY A 250 -3.21 -2.18 -14.99
C GLY A 250 -3.71 -2.37 -13.57
N PHE A 251 -2.79 -2.23 -12.64
CA PHE A 251 -3.07 -2.18 -11.21
C PHE A 251 -3.47 -0.78 -10.77
N ASP A 252 -4.12 -0.73 -9.62
CA ASP A 252 -4.78 0.41 -8.98
C ASP A 252 -6.05 0.85 -9.74
N ASP A 253 -7.01 1.41 -9.02
CA ASP A 253 -8.25 1.96 -9.59
C ASP A 253 -8.52 3.36 -9.06
N TRP A 254 -7.60 4.29 -9.37
CA TRP A 254 -7.73 5.67 -8.91
C TRP A 254 -8.81 6.42 -9.70
N GLU A 255 -9.49 7.37 -9.07
CA GLU A 255 -10.65 8.09 -9.63
C GLU A 255 -10.43 8.61 -11.05
N TRP A 256 -9.24 9.15 -11.36
CA TRP A 256 -8.93 9.69 -12.68
C TRP A 256 -8.96 8.63 -13.80
N MET A 257 -8.74 7.35 -13.45
CA MET A 257 -8.73 6.25 -14.41
C MET A 257 -10.10 6.02 -15.05
N ASN A 258 -11.17 6.41 -14.36
CA ASN A 258 -12.53 6.37 -14.90
C ASN A 258 -12.82 7.49 -15.91
N LEU A 259 -11.99 8.53 -15.95
CA LEU A 259 -12.19 9.72 -16.77
C LEU A 259 -11.46 9.67 -18.12
N VAL A 260 -10.62 8.66 -18.33
CA VAL A 260 -9.73 8.55 -19.49
C VAL A 260 -10.23 7.45 -20.42
N GLY A 261 -10.46 7.78 -21.70
CA GLY A 261 -10.77 6.81 -22.75
C GLY A 261 -12.01 5.93 -22.51
N GLY A 262 -13.02 6.44 -21.80
CA GLY A 262 -14.18 5.64 -21.40
C GLY A 262 -13.95 4.73 -20.20
N GLY A 263 -12.88 4.95 -19.46
CA GLY A 263 -12.44 4.21 -18.29
C GLY A 263 -11.41 3.14 -18.59
N LEU A 264 -10.41 3.04 -17.72
CA LEU A 264 -9.36 2.02 -17.83
C LEU A 264 -9.80 0.72 -17.14
N THR A 265 -9.51 -0.41 -17.77
CA THR A 265 -9.64 -1.75 -17.16
C THR A 265 -8.55 -1.92 -16.11
N THR A 266 -8.93 -2.16 -14.85
CA THR A 266 -8.00 -2.11 -13.72
C THR A 266 -8.21 -3.27 -12.75
N ILE A 267 -7.16 -3.57 -11.99
CA ILE A 267 -7.22 -4.34 -10.76
C ILE A 267 -7.32 -3.35 -9.61
N ASP A 268 -8.48 -3.27 -8.99
CA ASP A 268 -8.74 -2.45 -7.81
C ASP A 268 -8.19 -3.14 -6.56
N LEU A 269 -7.27 -2.47 -5.89
CA LEU A 269 -6.60 -2.96 -4.69
C LEU A 269 -7.39 -2.61 -3.43
N PRO A 270 -7.51 -3.51 -2.47
CA PRO A 270 -8.19 -3.25 -1.20
C PRO A 270 -7.34 -2.39 -0.23
N THR A 271 -6.71 -1.31 -0.74
CA THR A 271 -5.70 -0.52 -0.02
C THR A 271 -6.21 0.06 1.30
N TYR A 272 -7.45 0.55 1.32
CA TYR A 272 -8.09 1.03 2.54
C TYR A 272 -8.27 -0.09 3.58
N GLU A 273 -8.69 -1.28 3.15
CA GLU A 273 -8.86 -2.44 4.02
C GLU A 273 -7.50 -2.97 4.51
N VAL A 274 -6.45 -2.95 3.67
CA VAL A 274 -5.07 -3.25 4.10
C VAL A 274 -4.69 -2.37 5.29
N GLY A 275 -4.93 -1.07 5.21
CA GLY A 275 -4.65 -0.14 6.32
C GLY A 275 -5.39 -0.51 7.60
N LYS A 276 -6.69 -0.85 7.51
CA LYS A 276 -7.51 -1.28 8.67
C LYS A 276 -7.00 -2.58 9.28
N GLU A 277 -6.67 -3.57 8.47
CA GLU A 277 -6.19 -4.87 8.94
C GLU A 277 -4.79 -4.74 9.60
N CYS A 278 -3.91 -3.86 9.08
CA CYS A 278 -2.65 -3.53 9.75
C CYS A 278 -2.88 -3.03 11.18
N VAL A 279 -3.83 -2.12 11.39
CA VAL A 279 -4.15 -1.63 12.75
C VAL A 279 -4.73 -2.72 13.63
N LYS A 280 -5.69 -3.51 13.15
CA LYS A 280 -6.26 -4.63 13.91
C LYS A 280 -5.16 -5.61 14.33
N ARG A 281 -4.25 -5.90 13.42
CA ARG A 281 -3.13 -6.78 13.70
C ARG A 281 -2.16 -6.16 14.71
N MET A 282 -1.86 -4.88 14.59
CA MET A 282 -1.04 -4.15 15.56
C MET A 282 -1.69 -4.18 16.95
N MET A 283 -2.99 -3.90 17.08
CA MET A 283 -3.71 -3.98 18.35
C MET A 283 -3.60 -5.37 18.98
N HIS A 284 -3.70 -6.43 18.17
CA HIS A 284 -3.49 -7.78 18.66
C HIS A 284 -2.07 -7.97 19.23
N LEU A 285 -1.03 -7.50 18.53
CA LEU A 285 0.36 -7.61 18.96
C LEU A 285 0.68 -6.79 20.23
N LEU A 286 -0.04 -5.71 20.45
CA LEU A 286 0.12 -4.86 21.64
C LEU A 286 -0.56 -5.43 22.88
N HIS A 287 -1.67 -6.15 22.73
CA HIS A 287 -2.46 -6.63 23.86
C HIS A 287 -2.21 -8.11 24.20
N TYR A 288 -1.70 -8.89 23.26
CA TYR A 288 -1.48 -10.32 23.45
C TYR A 288 -0.03 -10.70 23.13
N ALA A 289 0.51 -11.63 23.92
CA ALA A 289 1.80 -12.23 23.58
C ALA A 289 1.71 -12.91 22.22
N ARG A 290 2.71 -12.72 21.38
CA ARG A 290 2.77 -13.39 20.08
C ARG A 290 2.90 -14.90 20.31
N THR A 291 1.94 -15.66 19.80
CA THR A 291 1.98 -17.12 19.78
C THR A 291 2.14 -17.59 18.34
N GLY A 292 3.28 -18.19 18.01
CA GLY A 292 3.55 -18.78 16.70
C GLY A 292 4.30 -17.88 15.72
N ALA A 293 4.41 -18.35 14.47
CA ALA A 293 5.08 -17.66 13.37
C ALA A 293 4.33 -16.38 12.93
N PRO A 294 5.01 -15.46 12.25
CA PRO A 294 4.37 -14.33 11.58
C PRO A 294 3.24 -14.76 10.66
N ARG A 295 2.24 -13.90 10.49
CA ARG A 295 1.07 -14.16 9.65
C ARG A 295 1.09 -13.25 8.46
N THR A 296 0.94 -13.83 7.28
CA THR A 296 0.63 -13.08 6.06
C THR A 296 -0.87 -13.14 5.82
N LEU A 297 -1.49 -11.98 5.63
CA LEU A 297 -2.89 -11.85 5.25
C LEU A 297 -2.97 -11.23 3.85
N GLU A 298 -3.46 -12.02 2.91
CA GLU A 298 -3.74 -11.56 1.54
C GLU A 298 -5.21 -11.15 1.41
N LEU A 299 -5.44 -9.94 0.93
CA LEU A 299 -6.79 -9.42 0.71
C LEU A 299 -7.14 -9.50 -0.78
N PRO A 300 -8.35 -9.95 -1.13
CA PRO A 300 -8.75 -10.11 -2.53
C PRO A 300 -8.83 -8.76 -3.24
N CYS A 301 -8.35 -8.72 -4.49
CA CYS A 301 -8.53 -7.61 -5.41
C CYS A 301 -9.81 -7.75 -6.22
N THR A 302 -10.26 -6.68 -6.86
CA THR A 302 -11.43 -6.68 -7.74
C THR A 302 -11.04 -6.27 -9.15
N LEU A 303 -11.40 -7.07 -10.16
CA LEU A 303 -11.19 -6.71 -11.55
C LEU A 303 -12.32 -5.79 -12.04
N GLN A 304 -11.98 -4.59 -12.47
CA GLN A 304 -12.87 -3.58 -13.04
C GLN A 304 -12.69 -3.54 -14.55
N ILE A 305 -13.60 -4.17 -15.29
CA ILE A 305 -13.56 -4.19 -16.77
C ILE A 305 -14.21 -2.92 -17.30
N ARG A 306 -13.51 -2.20 -18.19
CA ARG A 306 -13.96 -0.94 -18.82
C ARG A 306 -13.57 -0.88 -20.30
N GLN A 307 -13.71 0.30 -20.92
CA GLN A 307 -13.59 0.45 -22.37
C GLN A 307 -12.14 0.46 -22.91
N SER A 308 -11.12 0.43 -22.05
CA SER A 308 -9.72 0.45 -22.52
C SER A 308 -9.17 -0.88 -23.00
N THR A 309 -9.96 -1.97 -22.89
CA THR A 309 -9.60 -3.32 -23.38
C THR A 309 -10.74 -3.99 -24.11
#